data_9062c88539d35aa9e82a41b73b326626
#
_entry.id   9062c88539d35aa9e82a41b73b326626
#
_cell.length_a   1.000
_cell.length_b   1.000
_cell.length_c   1.000
_cell.angle_alpha   90.00
_cell.angle_beta   90.00
_cell.angle_gamma   90.00
#
_symmetry.space_group_name_H-M   'P 1'
#
loop_
_entity.id
_entity.type
_entity.pdbx_description
1 polymer ?
#
loop_
_entity_poly.entity_id
_entity_poly.type
_entity_poly.pdbx_seq_one_letter_code
_entity_poly.pdbx_strand_id
1 'polypeptide(L)'
;CDWMYGVHGIFAYTPEVGSSQDGFWPATNRIVPLCEENLYANQYLALVAGSNYTSQINVSDELFIQGQTYPLNISVKNTGLSSSSGDVQINIISSDNLSFELSEIVIGNLDAGEELDLGGITYFEVSQSTQSGTIEEITVNVFDNYNVISSNSLSILIGEPEILVNNEFEQQDLWTVGDIDDQASAGIWERAIPNPTYDDNGEITSDRNHIFFYFP
;
A
#
# COMPACT_ATOMS: atom_id res chain seq x y z
N CYS A 1 11.90 -34.24 2.37
CA CYS A 1 11.74 -33.01 1.59
C CYS A 1 12.57 -33.07 0.32
N ASP A 2 13.88 -33.31 0.39
CA ASP A 2 14.82 -33.24 -0.74
C ASP A 2 14.44 -34.14 -1.91
N TRP A 3 14.01 -35.37 -1.63
CA TRP A 3 13.57 -36.30 -2.67
C TRP A 3 12.30 -35.80 -3.40
N MET A 4 11.33 -35.25 -2.66
CA MET A 4 10.10 -34.71 -3.25
C MET A 4 10.42 -33.55 -4.20
N TYR A 5 11.30 -32.66 -3.76
CA TYR A 5 11.72 -31.52 -4.59
C TYR A 5 12.63 -31.95 -5.74
N GLY A 6 13.66 -32.75 -5.47
CA GLY A 6 14.65 -33.12 -6.49
C GLY A 6 14.15 -34.06 -7.58
N VAL A 7 13.15 -34.92 -7.28
CA VAL A 7 12.61 -35.89 -8.24
C VAL A 7 11.28 -35.43 -8.86
N HIS A 8 10.44 -34.75 -8.10
CA HIS A 8 9.08 -34.42 -8.50
C HIS A 8 8.82 -32.91 -8.63
N GLY A 9 9.77 -32.05 -8.25
CA GLY A 9 9.57 -30.60 -8.25
C GLY A 9 8.54 -30.10 -7.21
N ILE A 10 8.20 -30.95 -6.23
CA ILE A 10 7.18 -30.66 -5.23
C ILE A 10 7.86 -29.98 -4.02
N PHE A 11 7.44 -28.78 -3.70
CA PHE A 11 7.86 -28.11 -2.49
C PHE A 11 7.34 -28.88 -1.26
N ALA A 12 8.26 -29.36 -0.45
CA ALA A 12 7.96 -30.13 0.75
C ALA A 12 8.76 -29.59 1.93
N TYR A 13 8.10 -29.46 3.06
CA TYR A 13 8.66 -28.89 4.27
C TYR A 13 8.52 -29.87 5.42
N THR A 14 9.46 -29.80 6.35
CA THR A 14 9.38 -30.48 7.64
C THR A 14 9.46 -29.40 8.70
N PRO A 15 8.33 -28.82 9.14
CA PRO A 15 8.36 -27.81 10.18
C PRO A 15 8.77 -28.43 11.50
N GLU A 16 9.74 -27.81 12.16
CA GLU A 16 10.07 -28.13 13.55
C GLU A 16 9.21 -27.26 14.46
N VAL A 17 8.42 -27.91 15.29
CA VAL A 17 7.42 -27.26 16.15
C VAL A 17 7.96 -27.07 17.56
N GLY A 18 7.90 -25.86 18.08
CA GLY A 18 8.35 -25.52 19.41
C GLY A 18 9.84 -25.15 19.49
N SER A 19 10.33 -25.13 20.70
CA SER A 19 11.71 -24.77 21.04
C SER A 19 12.39 -25.88 21.86
N SER A 20 13.68 -25.71 22.14
CA SER A 20 14.40 -26.60 23.02
C SER A 20 13.79 -26.69 24.44
N GLN A 21 13.04 -25.69 24.87
CA GLN A 21 12.34 -25.66 26.15
C GLN A 21 11.08 -26.53 26.16
N ASP A 22 10.45 -26.72 25.01
CA ASP A 22 9.26 -27.56 24.85
C ASP A 22 9.64 -29.06 24.80
N GLY A 23 10.86 -29.37 24.41
CA GLY A 23 11.36 -30.74 24.29
C GLY A 23 10.63 -31.56 23.23
N PHE A 24 10.88 -32.88 23.20
CA PHE A 24 10.22 -33.80 22.27
C PHE A 24 8.76 -34.10 22.62
N TRP A 25 8.40 -33.96 23.91
CA TRP A 25 7.06 -34.18 24.43
C TRP A 25 6.63 -32.96 25.24
N PRO A 26 6.09 -31.95 24.58
CA PRO A 26 5.68 -30.74 25.26
C PRO A 26 4.59 -31.00 26.29
N ALA A 27 4.58 -30.20 27.34
CA ALA A 27 3.52 -30.23 28.32
C ALA A 27 2.15 -29.94 27.68
N THR A 28 1.08 -30.56 28.19
CA THR A 28 -0.26 -30.50 27.60
C THR A 28 -0.75 -29.05 27.39
N ASN A 29 -0.37 -28.11 28.26
CA ASN A 29 -0.72 -26.72 28.17
C ASN A 29 0.04 -25.98 27.05
N ARG A 30 1.08 -26.56 26.45
CA ARG A 30 1.82 -26.02 25.32
C ARG A 30 1.25 -26.46 23.97
N ILE A 31 0.39 -27.46 23.92
CA ILE A 31 -0.12 -28.02 22.65
C ILE A 31 -0.85 -26.96 21.85
N VAL A 32 -1.83 -26.25 22.43
CA VAL A 32 -2.60 -25.22 21.72
C VAL A 32 -1.72 -24.05 21.33
N PRO A 33 -0.89 -23.44 22.20
CA PRO A 33 0.04 -22.41 21.79
C PRO A 33 0.96 -22.83 20.63
N LEU A 34 1.52 -24.02 20.63
CA LEU A 34 2.37 -24.53 19.56
C LEU A 34 1.61 -24.68 18.23
N CYS A 35 0.35 -25.09 18.28
CA CYS A 35 -0.50 -25.13 17.09
C CYS A 35 -0.75 -23.72 16.54
N GLU A 36 -1.05 -22.77 17.41
CA GLU A 36 -1.28 -21.36 17.03
C GLU A 36 -0.02 -20.71 16.46
N GLU A 37 1.15 -20.93 17.06
CA GLU A 37 2.44 -20.46 16.58
C GLU A 37 2.76 -20.91 15.15
N ASN A 38 2.30 -22.13 14.76
CA ASN A 38 2.55 -22.73 13.45
C ASN A 38 1.40 -22.53 12.45
N LEU A 39 0.26 -22.01 12.88
CA LEU A 39 -0.94 -21.91 12.05
C LEU A 39 -0.70 -21.06 10.82
N TYR A 40 -0.11 -19.87 10.99
CA TYR A 40 0.14 -18.94 9.87
C TYR A 40 1.06 -19.54 8.81
N ALA A 41 2.17 -20.17 9.21
CA ALA A 41 3.12 -20.77 8.27
C ALA A 41 2.47 -21.89 7.44
N ASN A 42 1.64 -22.72 8.07
CA ASN A 42 0.91 -23.79 7.38
C ASN A 42 -0.17 -23.25 6.44
N GLN A 43 -0.91 -22.24 6.85
CA GLN A 43 -1.91 -21.58 6.02
C GLN A 43 -1.26 -20.89 4.82
N TYR A 44 -0.15 -20.17 5.04
CA TYR A 44 0.60 -19.52 3.99
C TYR A 44 1.13 -20.51 2.95
N LEU A 45 1.70 -21.63 3.40
CA LEU A 45 2.16 -22.69 2.50
C LEU A 45 1.02 -23.24 1.65
N ALA A 46 -0.14 -23.50 2.25
CA ALA A 46 -1.31 -23.98 1.52
C ALA A 46 -1.81 -22.95 0.50
N LEU A 47 -1.80 -21.68 0.87
CA LEU A 47 -2.22 -20.57 0.00
C LEU A 47 -1.33 -20.44 -1.23
N VAL A 48 0.00 -20.42 -1.04
CA VAL A 48 0.95 -20.23 -2.14
C VAL A 48 1.21 -21.49 -2.97
N ALA A 49 0.77 -22.65 -2.54
CA ALA A 49 0.93 -23.89 -3.31
C ALA A 49 0.16 -23.88 -4.64
N GLY A 50 -0.96 -23.15 -4.69
CA GLY A 50 -1.72 -22.88 -5.91
C GLY A 50 -1.29 -21.58 -6.59
N SER A 51 -2.15 -21.05 -7.45
CA SER A 51 -2.09 -19.68 -7.91
C SER A 51 -2.46 -18.73 -6.77
N ASN A 52 -1.74 -17.65 -6.64
CA ASN A 52 -2.02 -16.58 -5.66
C ASN A 52 -1.63 -15.25 -6.27
N TYR A 53 -2.45 -14.23 -6.09
CA TYR A 53 -2.24 -12.96 -6.80
C TYR A 53 -1.98 -11.82 -5.84
N THR A 54 -1.15 -10.89 -6.32
CA THR A 54 -1.04 -9.54 -5.77
C THR A 54 -1.33 -8.56 -6.90
N SER A 55 -1.96 -7.45 -6.59
CA SER A 55 -2.20 -6.36 -7.53
C SER A 55 -1.65 -5.06 -6.98
N GLN A 56 -1.24 -4.19 -7.90
CA GLN A 56 -0.93 -2.79 -7.59
C GLN A 56 -1.84 -1.91 -8.43
N ILE A 57 -2.27 -0.82 -7.84
CA ILE A 57 -3.13 0.18 -8.48
C ILE A 57 -2.41 1.50 -8.41
N ASN A 58 -2.27 2.17 -9.55
CA ASN A 58 -1.64 3.46 -9.65
C ASN A 58 -2.43 4.39 -10.56
N VAL A 59 -2.41 5.67 -10.21
CA VAL A 59 -2.86 6.79 -11.04
C VAL A 59 -1.70 7.76 -11.19
N SER A 60 -1.56 8.36 -12.37
CA SER A 60 -0.44 9.27 -12.64
C SER A 60 -0.72 10.68 -12.16
N ASP A 61 -1.98 11.00 -11.94
CA ASP A 61 -2.43 12.34 -11.58
C ASP A 61 -2.56 12.48 -10.07
N GLU A 62 -2.28 13.67 -9.56
CA GLU A 62 -2.43 14.03 -8.14
C GLU A 62 -3.76 14.74 -7.87
N LEU A 63 -4.41 15.27 -8.92
CA LEU A 63 -5.66 16.01 -8.85
C LEU A 63 -6.72 15.36 -9.74
N PHE A 64 -7.88 15.10 -9.16
CA PHE A 64 -9.01 14.48 -9.85
C PHE A 64 -10.19 15.45 -9.89
N ILE A 65 -10.47 15.99 -11.07
CA ILE A 65 -11.46 17.05 -11.28
C ILE A 65 -12.73 16.44 -11.87
N GLN A 66 -13.87 16.95 -11.46
CA GLN A 66 -15.19 16.55 -11.96
C GLN A 66 -15.29 16.67 -13.48
N GLY A 67 -15.89 15.69 -14.13
CA GLY A 67 -16.08 15.62 -15.57
C GLY A 67 -14.81 15.37 -16.38
N GLN A 68 -13.69 15.03 -15.72
CA GLN A 68 -12.45 14.65 -16.37
C GLN A 68 -12.22 13.14 -16.31
N THR A 69 -11.44 12.63 -17.26
CA THR A 69 -11.11 11.21 -17.41
C THR A 69 -9.63 10.99 -17.12
N TYR A 70 -9.32 9.94 -16.36
CA TYR A 70 -7.99 9.62 -15.90
C TYR A 70 -7.63 8.15 -16.20
N PRO A 71 -6.39 7.86 -16.59
CA PRO A 71 -5.93 6.49 -16.78
C PRO A 71 -5.79 5.77 -15.43
N LEU A 72 -6.23 4.52 -15.37
CA LEU A 72 -5.96 3.62 -14.27
C LEU A 72 -4.89 2.61 -14.69
N ASN A 73 -3.80 2.55 -13.96
CA ASN A 73 -2.73 1.58 -14.18
C ASN A 73 -2.86 0.46 -13.15
N ILE A 74 -2.91 -0.76 -13.64
CA ILE A 74 -3.02 -1.95 -12.80
C ILE A 74 -1.87 -2.89 -13.18
N SER A 75 -1.15 -3.42 -12.19
CA SER A 75 -0.28 -4.57 -12.39
C SER A 75 -0.78 -5.75 -11.57
N VAL A 76 -0.66 -6.94 -12.11
CA VAL A 76 -1.05 -8.19 -11.45
C VAL A 76 0.11 -9.16 -11.52
N LYS A 77 0.44 -9.78 -10.39
CA LYS A 77 1.48 -10.79 -10.27
C LYS A 77 0.92 -12.06 -9.66
N ASN A 78 1.21 -13.18 -10.29
CA ASN A 78 1.00 -14.48 -9.67
C ASN A 78 2.18 -14.78 -8.74
N THR A 79 1.98 -14.64 -7.44
CA THR A 79 2.97 -14.93 -6.39
C THR A 79 2.88 -16.38 -5.90
N GLY A 80 1.97 -17.17 -6.47
CA GLY A 80 1.83 -18.58 -6.18
C GLY A 80 2.90 -19.44 -6.88
N LEU A 81 2.94 -20.71 -6.50
CA LEU A 81 3.89 -21.69 -7.03
C LEU A 81 3.32 -22.49 -8.21
N SER A 82 2.09 -22.21 -8.59
CA SER A 82 1.40 -22.82 -9.74
C SER A 82 0.88 -21.75 -10.67
N SER A 83 0.79 -22.06 -11.95
CA SER A 83 0.07 -21.22 -12.91
C SER A 83 -1.40 -21.11 -12.55
N SER A 84 -2.07 -20.08 -13.05
CA SER A 84 -3.52 -19.92 -12.88
C SER A 84 -4.27 -21.16 -13.41
N SER A 85 -5.42 -21.47 -12.81
CA SER A 85 -6.25 -22.62 -13.21
C SER A 85 -7.08 -22.36 -14.46
N GLY A 86 -7.05 -21.16 -14.96
CA GLY A 86 -7.78 -20.66 -16.11
C GLY A 86 -7.50 -19.19 -16.29
N ASP A 87 -8.35 -18.50 -17.03
CA ASP A 87 -8.22 -17.09 -17.26
C ASP A 87 -8.33 -16.30 -15.94
N VAL A 88 -7.34 -15.47 -15.69
CA VAL A 88 -7.35 -14.52 -14.58
C VAL A 88 -8.26 -13.35 -14.96
N GLN A 89 -9.09 -12.95 -14.02
CA GLN A 89 -10.06 -11.90 -14.21
C GLN A 89 -9.81 -10.79 -13.18
N ILE A 90 -10.03 -9.54 -13.61
CA ILE A 90 -9.95 -8.37 -12.78
C ILE A 90 -11.35 -7.73 -12.75
N ASN A 91 -11.82 -7.43 -11.57
CA ASN A 91 -13.04 -6.65 -11.37
C ASN A 91 -12.71 -5.38 -10.59
N ILE A 92 -13.14 -4.23 -11.12
CA ILE A 92 -12.93 -2.91 -10.55
C ILE A 92 -14.25 -2.43 -9.94
N ILE A 93 -14.21 -2.07 -8.68
CA ILE A 93 -15.36 -1.61 -7.89
C ILE A 93 -15.07 -0.21 -7.36
N SER A 94 -16.07 0.66 -7.46
CA SER A 94 -16.05 2.00 -6.87
C SER A 94 -17.46 2.45 -6.54
N SER A 95 -17.63 3.67 -6.04
CA SER A 95 -18.92 4.33 -5.91
C SER A 95 -19.47 4.78 -7.27
N ASP A 96 -20.72 5.22 -7.29
CA ASP A 96 -21.39 5.80 -8.49
C ASP A 96 -20.75 7.14 -8.93
N ASN A 97 -19.83 7.70 -8.15
CA ASN A 97 -19.11 8.92 -8.51
C ASN A 97 -17.98 8.69 -9.52
N LEU A 98 -17.58 7.45 -9.74
CA LEU A 98 -16.58 7.06 -10.72
C LEU A 98 -17.19 6.08 -11.73
N SER A 99 -17.04 6.37 -13.02
CA SER A 99 -17.46 5.46 -14.09
C SER A 99 -16.22 4.96 -14.85
N PHE A 100 -16.12 3.65 -15.05
CA PHE A 100 -15.00 3.01 -15.72
C PHE A 100 -15.37 2.63 -17.17
N GLU A 101 -14.42 2.83 -18.10
CA GLU A 101 -14.57 2.32 -19.46
C GLU A 101 -14.65 0.80 -19.48
N LEU A 102 -13.78 0.15 -18.71
CA LEU A 102 -13.79 -1.30 -18.46
C LEU A 102 -13.69 -1.54 -16.97
N SER A 103 -14.72 -2.13 -16.37
CA SER A 103 -14.75 -2.55 -14.97
C SER A 103 -14.47 -4.04 -14.79
N GLU A 104 -14.54 -4.81 -15.88
CA GLU A 104 -14.22 -6.24 -15.92
C GLU A 104 -13.21 -6.50 -17.03
N ILE A 105 -12.09 -7.13 -16.69
CA ILE A 105 -10.96 -7.35 -17.59
C ILE A 105 -10.55 -8.81 -17.46
N VAL A 106 -10.42 -9.50 -18.59
CA VAL A 106 -9.87 -10.86 -18.65
C VAL A 106 -8.46 -10.77 -19.23
N ILE A 107 -7.47 -11.24 -18.48
CA ILE A 107 -6.05 -11.16 -18.86
C ILE A 107 -5.45 -12.48 -19.34
N GLY A 108 -6.25 -13.56 -19.38
CA GLY A 108 -5.77 -14.89 -19.74
C GLY A 108 -5.04 -15.59 -18.58
N ASN A 109 -4.34 -16.67 -18.92
CA ASN A 109 -3.58 -17.43 -17.93
C ASN A 109 -2.34 -16.66 -17.51
N LEU A 110 -1.96 -16.83 -16.25
CA LEU A 110 -0.78 -16.22 -15.66
C LEU A 110 0.10 -17.30 -15.01
N ASP A 111 1.32 -17.46 -15.52
CA ASP A 111 2.23 -18.47 -15.00
C ASP A 111 2.72 -18.13 -13.58
N ALA A 112 3.25 -19.14 -12.88
CA ALA A 112 3.83 -18.93 -11.55
C ALA A 112 4.98 -17.92 -11.62
N GLY A 113 4.89 -16.88 -10.80
CA GLY A 113 5.87 -15.79 -10.76
C GLY A 113 5.73 -14.74 -11.86
N GLU A 114 4.84 -14.95 -12.82
CA GLU A 114 4.59 -13.99 -13.91
C GLU A 114 3.92 -12.72 -13.38
N GLU A 115 4.34 -11.60 -13.95
CA GLU A 115 3.80 -10.27 -13.67
C GLU A 115 3.36 -9.62 -14.98
N LEU A 116 2.15 -9.11 -15.00
CA LEU A 116 1.57 -8.41 -16.13
C LEU A 116 1.28 -6.96 -15.75
N ASP A 117 1.85 -6.04 -16.50
CA ASP A 117 1.55 -4.61 -16.40
C ASP A 117 0.44 -4.26 -17.40
N LEU A 118 -0.65 -3.71 -16.89
CA LEU A 118 -1.84 -3.31 -17.63
C LEU A 118 -1.97 -1.78 -17.67
N GLY A 119 -0.85 -1.07 -17.82
CA GLY A 119 -0.83 0.38 -17.90
C GLY A 119 -1.78 0.92 -18.96
N GLY A 120 -2.72 1.78 -18.55
CA GLY A 120 -3.68 2.41 -19.45
C GLY A 120 -4.72 1.48 -20.07
N ILE A 121 -4.97 0.31 -19.47
CA ILE A 121 -5.97 -0.64 -19.97
C ILE A 121 -7.40 -0.13 -19.79
N THR A 122 -7.63 0.69 -18.81
CA THR A 122 -8.93 1.32 -18.55
C THR A 122 -8.77 2.75 -18.07
N TYR A 123 -9.83 3.51 -18.22
CA TYR A 123 -9.93 4.89 -17.76
C TYR A 123 -11.15 5.00 -16.87
N PHE A 124 -11.11 5.95 -15.94
CA PHE A 124 -12.27 6.33 -15.16
C PHE A 124 -12.58 7.81 -15.32
N GLU A 125 -13.86 8.12 -15.37
CA GLU A 125 -14.38 9.48 -15.37
C GLU A 125 -14.94 9.82 -13.99
N VAL A 126 -14.59 10.99 -13.47
CA VAL A 126 -15.17 11.53 -12.25
C VAL A 126 -16.51 12.21 -12.59
N SER A 127 -17.58 11.78 -11.95
CA SER A 127 -18.92 12.36 -12.18
C SER A 127 -18.91 13.87 -11.96
N GLN A 128 -19.56 14.61 -12.86
CA GLN A 128 -19.71 16.06 -12.77
C GLN A 128 -20.42 16.50 -11.48
N SER A 129 -21.24 15.64 -10.90
CA SER A 129 -22.00 15.90 -9.68
C SER A 129 -21.24 15.60 -8.38
N THR A 130 -20.04 15.03 -8.45
CA THR A 130 -19.25 14.71 -7.26
C THR A 130 -18.85 16.00 -6.55
N GLN A 131 -19.02 16.02 -5.23
CA GLN A 131 -18.64 17.18 -4.42
C GLN A 131 -17.13 17.27 -4.29
N SER A 132 -16.56 18.47 -4.43
CA SER A 132 -15.14 18.71 -4.15
C SER A 132 -14.82 18.39 -2.68
N GLY A 133 -13.68 17.74 -2.42
CA GLY A 133 -13.29 17.25 -1.10
C GLY A 133 -13.77 15.84 -0.80
N THR A 134 -14.50 15.18 -1.72
CA THR A 134 -14.89 13.78 -1.56
C THR A 134 -13.67 12.86 -1.75
N ILE A 135 -13.54 11.87 -0.88
CA ILE A 135 -12.57 10.79 -1.03
C ILE A 135 -13.29 9.60 -1.64
N GLU A 136 -12.81 9.12 -2.78
CA GLU A 136 -13.33 7.95 -3.46
C GLU A 136 -12.33 6.79 -3.37
N GLU A 137 -12.86 5.57 -3.21
CA GLU A 137 -12.08 4.36 -3.17
C GLU A 137 -12.28 3.56 -4.46
N ILE A 138 -11.19 3.16 -5.09
CA ILE A 138 -11.15 2.26 -6.23
C ILE A 138 -10.61 0.92 -5.72
N THR A 139 -11.41 -0.13 -5.78
CA THR A 139 -11.00 -1.47 -5.37
C THR A 139 -10.84 -2.37 -6.59
N VAL A 140 -9.69 -3.02 -6.67
CA VAL A 140 -9.36 -4.00 -7.71
C VAL A 140 -9.33 -5.39 -7.09
N ASN A 141 -10.20 -6.27 -7.56
CA ASN A 141 -10.25 -7.67 -7.20
C ASN A 141 -9.69 -8.51 -8.34
N VAL A 142 -8.80 -9.44 -8.01
CA VAL A 142 -8.20 -10.40 -8.96
C VAL A 142 -8.60 -11.81 -8.57
N PHE A 143 -9.08 -12.59 -9.51
CA PHE A 143 -9.52 -13.96 -9.27
C PHE A 143 -9.33 -14.86 -10.50
N ASP A 144 -9.32 -16.16 -10.28
CA ASP A 144 -9.36 -17.20 -11.29
C ASP A 144 -10.48 -18.22 -11.00
N ASN A 145 -10.53 -19.32 -11.74
CA ASN A 145 -11.58 -20.34 -11.61
C ASN A 145 -11.68 -20.98 -10.20
N TYR A 146 -10.67 -20.82 -9.34
CA TYR A 146 -10.72 -21.30 -7.96
C TYR A 146 -11.26 -20.26 -6.98
N ASN A 147 -11.75 -19.13 -7.47
CA ASN A 147 -12.19 -18.00 -6.65
C ASN A 147 -11.11 -17.51 -5.66
N VAL A 148 -9.85 -17.64 -6.02
CA VAL A 148 -8.76 -17.00 -5.25
C VAL A 148 -8.88 -15.52 -5.49
N ILE A 149 -9.27 -14.77 -4.45
CA ILE A 149 -9.48 -13.34 -4.53
C ILE A 149 -8.31 -12.65 -3.88
N SER A 150 -7.62 -11.82 -4.66
CA SER A 150 -6.75 -10.77 -4.15
C SER A 150 -7.49 -9.46 -4.30
N SER A 151 -7.49 -8.63 -3.27
CA SER A 151 -8.16 -7.34 -3.26
C SER A 151 -7.17 -6.27 -2.84
N ASN A 152 -7.12 -5.18 -3.59
CA ASN A 152 -6.34 -4.00 -3.27
C ASN A 152 -7.16 -2.75 -3.56
N SER A 153 -6.94 -1.68 -2.78
CA SER A 153 -7.70 -0.44 -2.90
C SER A 153 -6.77 0.76 -2.98
N LEU A 154 -7.23 1.77 -3.72
CA LEU A 154 -6.62 3.08 -3.85
C LEU A 154 -7.65 4.15 -3.50
N SER A 155 -7.29 5.07 -2.61
CA SER A 155 -8.12 6.25 -2.32
C SER A 155 -7.63 7.45 -3.11
N ILE A 156 -8.56 8.17 -3.74
CA ILE A 156 -8.29 9.40 -4.48
C ILE A 156 -9.15 10.54 -3.91
N LEU A 157 -8.60 11.75 -3.90
CA LEU A 157 -9.31 12.96 -3.47
C LEU A 157 -9.83 13.71 -4.70
N ILE A 158 -11.13 13.99 -4.74
CA ILE A 158 -11.78 14.70 -5.84
C ILE A 158 -11.82 16.20 -5.57
N GLY A 159 -11.47 16.98 -6.57
CA GLY A 159 -11.54 18.44 -6.57
C GLY A 159 -10.19 19.13 -6.40
N GLU A 160 -10.17 20.40 -6.73
CA GLU A 160 -8.99 21.25 -6.54
C GLU A 160 -8.86 21.63 -5.06
N PRO A 161 -7.67 21.48 -4.45
CA PRO A 161 -7.44 21.95 -3.11
C PRO A 161 -7.53 23.49 -3.07
N GLU A 162 -8.32 24.01 -2.14
CA GLU A 162 -8.36 25.43 -1.84
C GLU A 162 -7.19 25.76 -0.89
N ILE A 163 -6.35 26.70 -1.29
CA ILE A 163 -5.30 27.20 -0.42
C ILE A 163 -5.92 28.17 0.58
N LEU A 164 -6.25 27.67 1.77
CA LEU A 164 -6.83 28.49 2.84
C LEU A 164 -5.79 29.42 3.48
N VAL A 165 -4.55 28.98 3.54
CA VAL A 165 -3.43 29.75 4.08
C VAL A 165 -2.20 29.48 3.24
N ASN A 166 -1.63 30.49 2.64
CA ASN A 166 -0.32 30.47 1.99
C ASN A 166 0.63 31.36 2.78
N ASN A 167 1.56 30.76 3.51
CA ASN A 167 2.54 31.51 4.28
C ASN A 167 3.92 30.86 4.13
N GLU A 168 4.84 31.60 3.55
CA GLU A 168 6.23 31.16 3.39
C GLU A 168 7.05 31.34 4.67
N PHE A 169 6.41 31.84 5.77
CA PHE A 169 7.02 32.12 7.05
C PHE A 169 8.18 33.13 7.02
N GLU A 170 8.34 33.82 5.90
CA GLU A 170 9.38 34.84 5.72
C GLU A 170 8.99 36.18 6.34
N GLN A 171 7.70 36.39 6.57
CA GLN A 171 7.14 37.63 7.14
C GLN A 171 6.31 37.33 8.39
N GLN A 172 6.18 38.33 9.25
CA GLN A 172 5.51 38.18 10.58
C GLN A 172 4.04 38.65 10.50
N ASP A 173 3.28 38.16 9.54
CA ASP A 173 1.96 38.74 9.23
C ASP A 173 0.76 37.85 9.59
N LEU A 174 0.90 36.55 9.75
CA LEU A 174 -0.23 35.65 10.00
C LEU A 174 -0.10 34.77 11.25
N TRP A 175 1.08 34.71 11.85
CA TRP A 175 1.34 33.83 13.00
C TRP A 175 1.92 34.63 14.18
N THR A 176 1.29 34.50 15.33
CA THR A 176 1.85 34.98 16.60
C THR A 176 2.54 33.82 17.31
N VAL A 177 3.74 34.05 17.79
CA VAL A 177 4.54 33.10 18.57
C VAL A 177 4.52 33.51 20.01
N GLY A 178 4.31 32.56 20.91
CA GLY A 178 4.33 32.83 22.36
C GLY A 178 3.06 33.53 22.85
N ASP A 179 1.89 33.04 22.48
CA ASP A 179 0.61 33.53 23.02
C ASP A 179 0.52 33.28 24.53
N ILE A 180 -0.23 34.17 25.22
CA ILE A 180 -0.47 34.08 26.67
C ILE A 180 -1.18 32.79 27.07
N ASP A 181 -1.89 32.15 26.12
CA ASP A 181 -2.62 30.88 26.28
C ASP A 181 -1.80 29.67 25.83
N ASP A 182 -0.54 29.84 25.42
CA ASP A 182 0.34 28.75 25.05
C ASP A 182 0.55 27.84 26.27
N GLN A 183 0.15 26.56 26.11
CA GLN A 183 0.25 25.52 27.12
C GLN A 183 1.57 24.74 27.06
N ALA A 184 2.52 25.16 26.24
CA ALA A 184 3.82 24.53 26.18
C ALA A 184 4.52 24.60 27.53
N SER A 185 4.91 23.43 28.06
CA SER A 185 5.56 23.34 29.38
C SER A 185 7.05 23.69 29.35
N ALA A 186 7.65 23.77 28.17
CA ALA A 186 9.04 24.13 27.95
C ALA A 186 9.25 24.59 26.51
N GLY A 187 10.19 25.53 26.33
CA GLY A 187 10.52 26.10 25.02
C GLY A 187 9.61 27.26 24.62
N ILE A 188 10.07 28.03 23.67
CA ILE A 188 9.33 29.14 23.06
C ILE A 188 9.46 28.93 21.54
N TRP A 189 8.34 28.98 20.84
CA TRP A 189 8.38 29.02 19.40
C TRP A 189 8.94 30.36 18.93
N GLU A 190 10.00 30.33 18.16
CA GLU A 190 10.56 31.54 17.57
C GLU A 190 10.76 31.35 16.07
N ARG A 191 10.61 32.43 15.34
CA ARG A 191 10.96 32.47 13.92
C ARG A 191 12.43 32.85 13.81
N ALA A 192 13.27 31.94 13.38
CA ALA A 192 14.69 32.17 13.22
C ALA A 192 15.24 31.51 11.97
N ILE A 193 16.35 32.02 11.46
CA ILE A 193 17.11 31.32 10.41
C ILE A 193 17.72 30.08 11.07
N PRO A 194 17.45 28.87 10.56
CA PRO A 194 17.99 27.65 11.16
C PRO A 194 19.52 27.65 11.11
N ASN A 195 20.12 27.14 12.16
CA ASN A 195 21.56 26.89 12.15
C ASN A 195 21.88 25.83 11.07
N PRO A 196 22.94 26.04 10.28
CA PRO A 196 23.32 25.06 9.28
C PRO A 196 23.69 23.73 9.93
N THR A 197 23.27 22.64 9.32
CA THR A 197 23.80 21.31 9.65
C THR A 197 25.03 21.02 8.79
N TYR A 198 25.96 20.28 9.36
CA TYR A 198 27.22 19.93 8.73
C TYR A 198 27.34 18.41 8.64
N ASP A 199 27.96 17.90 7.59
CA ASP A 199 28.37 16.51 7.49
C ASP A 199 29.64 16.21 8.31
N ASP A 200 30.09 14.96 8.31
CA ASP A 200 31.28 14.51 9.02
C ASP A 200 32.57 15.17 8.50
N ASN A 201 32.54 15.82 7.33
CA ASN A 201 33.65 16.55 6.73
C ASN A 201 33.57 18.07 7.01
N GLY A 202 32.52 18.51 7.69
CA GLY A 202 32.26 19.92 8.00
C GLY A 202 31.65 20.72 6.85
N GLU A 203 31.10 20.04 5.84
CA GLU A 203 30.38 20.71 4.76
C GLU A 203 28.90 20.91 5.12
N ILE A 204 28.29 22.01 4.63
CA ILE A 204 26.91 22.34 4.91
C ILE A 204 25.98 21.43 4.12
N THR A 205 25.14 20.67 4.83
CA THR A 205 24.19 19.73 4.26
C THR A 205 22.76 20.24 4.18
N SER A 206 22.43 21.38 4.81
CA SER A 206 21.07 21.95 4.75
C SER A 206 21.02 23.24 3.94
N ASP A 207 19.95 23.41 3.16
CA ASP A 207 19.63 24.66 2.50
C ASP A 207 19.23 25.69 3.56
N ARG A 208 19.89 26.85 3.57
CA ARG A 208 19.67 27.95 4.51
C ARG A 208 18.53 28.88 4.15
N ASN A 209 17.86 28.64 3.03
CA ASN A 209 16.91 29.60 2.47
C ASN A 209 15.50 29.44 3.01
N HIS A 210 15.26 28.50 3.96
CA HIS A 210 13.96 28.29 4.56
C HIS A 210 13.98 28.64 6.04
N ILE A 211 12.98 29.37 6.50
CA ILE A 211 12.74 29.64 7.92
C ILE A 211 11.92 28.49 8.46
N PHE A 212 12.42 27.83 9.50
CA PHE A 212 11.68 26.79 10.23
C PHE A 212 11.31 27.29 11.63
N PHE A 213 10.19 26.81 12.14
CA PHE A 213 9.91 26.94 13.56
C PHE A 213 10.74 25.90 14.31
N TYR A 214 11.60 26.37 15.18
CA TYR A 214 12.46 25.52 16.00
C TYR A 214 11.95 25.49 17.44
N PHE A 215 11.93 24.30 18.01
CA PHE A 215 11.69 24.10 19.43
C PHE A 215 13.04 23.84 20.08
N PRO A 216 13.57 24.73 20.95
CA PRO A 216 14.83 24.50 21.65
C PRO A 216 14.73 23.41 22.71
#